data_70d159e2f3639a29eed0f946ebb1afb1
#
_entry.id   70d159e2f3639a29eed0f946ebb1afb1
#
_cell.length_a   1.000
_cell.length_b   1.000
_cell.length_c   1.000
_cell.angle_alpha   90.00
_cell.angle_beta   90.00
_cell.angle_gamma   90.00
#
_symmetry.space_group_name_H-M   'P 1'
#
loop_
_entity.id
_entity.type
_entity.pdbx_description
1 polymer ?
#
loop_
_entity_poly.entity_id
_entity_poly.type
_entity_poly.pdbx_seq_one_letter_code
_entity_poly.pdbx_strand_id
1 'polypeptide(L)'
;MADTPPDRLSTDPRSPYYDEAVLRRDVGIRFKGVERTNIEEYCVSEGWVRMTVESAKDRFGNPLVIKANGPVEPYFRNKKED
;
A
#
# COMPACT_ATOMS: atom_id res chain seq x y z
N MET A 1 3.01 15.06 16.42
CA MET A 1 2.20 14.60 15.46
C MET A 1 2.93 13.79 14.51
N ALA A 2 2.52 12.65 14.32
CA ALA A 2 3.19 11.75 13.42
C ALA A 2 2.96 12.16 11.98
N ASP A 3 4.00 12.10 11.19
CA ASP A 3 3.88 12.44 9.79
C ASP A 3 4.16 11.18 8.98
N THR A 4 3.58 10.08 9.42
CA THR A 4 3.73 8.82 8.73
C THR A 4 2.36 8.20 8.51
N PRO A 5 2.20 7.41 7.48
CA PRO A 5 0.94 6.71 7.27
C PRO A 5 0.66 5.70 8.39
N PRO A 6 -0.58 5.25 8.50
CA PRO A 6 -0.92 4.32 9.58
C PRO A 6 -0.24 2.97 9.39
N ASP A 7 -0.24 2.18 10.46
CA ASP A 7 0.37 0.86 10.44
C ASP A 7 -0.28 -0.04 9.40
N ARG A 8 -1.55 0.12 9.14
CA ARG A 8 -2.26 -0.69 8.16
C ARG A 8 -3.19 0.22 7.36
N LEU A 9 -3.17 0.05 6.06
CA LEU A 9 -3.94 0.89 5.16
C LEU A 9 -4.34 0.08 3.94
N SER A 10 -5.54 0.33 3.45
CA SER A 10 -6.03 -0.33 2.24
C SER A 10 -6.57 0.72 1.29
N THR A 11 -6.44 0.48 0.00
CA THR A 11 -7.03 1.37 -1.00
C THR A 11 -8.45 0.93 -1.37
N ASP A 12 -8.92 -0.18 -0.81
CA ASP A 12 -10.25 -0.69 -1.11
C ASP A 12 -11.27 -0.04 -0.18
N PRO A 13 -12.21 0.73 -0.70
CA PRO A 13 -13.17 1.42 0.17
C PRO A 13 -14.02 0.50 1.01
N ARG A 14 -14.05 -0.79 0.67
CA ARG A 14 -14.83 -1.75 1.45
C ARG A 14 -14.04 -2.29 2.63
N SER A 15 -12.76 -1.98 2.70
CA SER A 15 -11.92 -2.48 3.78
C SER A 15 -12.06 -1.61 5.01
N PRO A 16 -12.04 -2.19 6.22
CA PRO A 16 -12.07 -1.38 7.44
C PRO A 16 -10.80 -0.55 7.62
N TYR A 17 -9.77 -0.82 6.82
CA TYR A 17 -8.52 -0.08 6.91
C TYR A 17 -8.41 0.99 5.82
N TYR A 18 -9.49 1.23 5.08
CA TYR A 18 -9.50 2.26 4.07
C TYR A 18 -9.54 3.63 4.73
N ASP A 19 -8.68 4.53 4.32
CA ASP A 19 -8.65 5.88 4.88
C ASP A 19 -8.42 6.85 3.73
N GLU A 20 -9.49 7.44 3.26
CA GLU A 20 -9.42 8.31 2.11
C GLU A 20 -8.56 9.55 2.38
N ALA A 21 -8.63 10.09 3.58
CA ALA A 21 -7.86 11.27 3.91
C ALA A 21 -6.36 11.01 3.83
N VAL A 22 -5.93 9.82 4.27
CA VAL A 22 -4.54 9.45 4.19
C VAL A 22 -4.15 9.21 2.74
N LEU A 23 -5.02 8.53 1.98
CA LEU A 23 -4.68 8.21 0.61
C LEU A 23 -4.55 9.44 -0.26
N ARG A 24 -5.27 10.51 0.07
CA ARG A 24 -5.16 11.74 -0.69
C ARG A 24 -3.82 12.41 -0.52
N ARG A 25 -3.05 12.02 0.48
CA ARG A 25 -1.74 12.59 0.72
C ARG A 25 -0.65 11.90 -0.08
N ASP A 26 -1.02 11.04 -1.02
CA ASP A 26 -0.07 10.40 -1.91
C ASP A 26 0.92 9.54 -1.13
N VAL A 27 0.45 8.44 -0.63
CA VAL A 27 1.25 7.53 0.16
C VAL A 27 2.17 6.70 -0.74
N GLY A 28 3.45 6.68 -0.42
CA GLY A 28 4.40 5.81 -1.08
C GLY A 28 4.73 4.64 -0.18
N ILE A 29 5.07 3.51 -0.77
CA ILE A 29 5.39 2.32 -0.01
C ILE A 29 6.66 1.71 -0.53
N ARG A 30 7.63 1.50 0.38
CA ARG A 30 8.82 0.77 0.04
C ARG A 30 8.71 -0.60 0.65
N PHE A 31 8.85 -1.61 -0.18
CA PHE A 31 8.80 -2.99 0.28
C PHE A 31 10.16 -3.60 0.01
N LYS A 32 10.81 -4.09 1.06
CA LYS A 32 12.17 -4.63 0.98
C LYS A 32 13.13 -3.61 0.38
N GLY A 33 12.93 -2.36 0.72
CA GLY A 33 13.80 -1.29 0.26
C GLY A 33 13.56 -0.81 -1.16
N VAL A 34 12.53 -1.34 -1.83
CA VAL A 34 12.21 -0.96 -3.21
C VAL A 34 10.83 -0.34 -3.24
N GLU A 35 10.73 0.82 -3.85
CA GLU A 35 9.43 1.48 -3.92
C GLU A 35 8.51 0.75 -4.87
N ARG A 36 7.28 0.50 -4.42
CA ARG A 36 6.27 -0.17 -5.21
C ARG A 36 5.08 0.73 -5.35
N THR A 37 4.50 0.77 -6.53
CA THR A 37 3.34 1.61 -6.79
C THR A 37 2.07 0.80 -6.94
N ASN A 38 2.16 -0.51 -6.94
CA ASN A 38 1.01 -1.38 -7.14
C ASN A 38 0.51 -2.04 -5.86
N ILE A 39 0.76 -1.42 -4.74
CA ILE A 39 0.33 -1.96 -3.44
C ILE A 39 -1.12 -1.59 -3.20
N GLU A 40 -1.92 -2.58 -2.86
CA GLU A 40 -3.32 -2.33 -2.52
C GLU A 40 -3.56 -2.28 -1.04
N GLU A 41 -2.75 -2.97 -0.26
CA GLU A 41 -2.89 -2.97 1.18
C GLU A 41 -1.56 -3.34 1.79
N TYR A 42 -1.29 -2.85 2.98
CA TYR A 42 -0.07 -3.23 3.67
C TYR A 42 -0.33 -3.30 5.16
N CYS A 43 0.54 -3.97 5.87
CA CYS A 43 0.54 -3.97 7.31
C CYS A 43 1.99 -3.95 7.78
N VAL A 44 2.40 -2.86 8.43
CA VAL A 44 3.78 -2.71 8.84
C VAL A 44 4.12 -3.65 9.99
N SER A 45 3.23 -3.73 10.98
CA SER A 45 3.52 -4.53 12.15
C SER A 45 3.60 -6.02 11.84
N GLU A 46 2.83 -6.48 10.87
CA GLU A 46 2.87 -7.88 10.48
C GLU A 46 3.86 -8.13 9.34
N GLY A 47 4.30 -7.08 8.69
CA GLY A 47 5.33 -7.21 7.67
C GLY A 47 4.84 -7.87 6.39
N TRP A 48 3.79 -7.35 5.78
CA TRP A 48 3.32 -7.87 4.51
C TRP A 48 2.65 -6.77 3.69
N VAL A 49 2.57 -7.03 2.39
CA VAL A 49 1.83 -6.15 1.47
C VAL A 49 1.01 -7.02 0.55
N ARG A 50 -0.06 -6.46 0.01
CA ARG A 50 -0.83 -7.07 -1.05
C ARG A 50 -0.64 -6.21 -2.25
N MET A 51 -0.20 -6.77 -3.34
CA MET A 51 0.08 -6.00 -4.55
C MET A 51 -0.57 -6.64 -5.76
N THR A 52 -0.85 -5.81 -6.75
CA THR A 52 -1.45 -6.24 -7.99
C THR A 52 -0.35 -6.57 -9.00
N VAL A 53 -0.44 -7.72 -9.62
CA VAL A 53 0.53 -8.12 -10.63
C VAL A 53 -0.17 -8.06 -11.97
N GLU A 54 0.09 -7.00 -12.73
CA GLU A 54 -0.64 -6.80 -13.98
C GLU A 54 -0.20 -7.72 -15.09
N SER A 55 1.02 -8.23 -15.01
CA SER A 55 1.50 -9.14 -16.03
C SER A 55 0.90 -10.53 -15.87
N ALA A 56 0.25 -10.81 -14.73
CA ALA A 56 -0.37 -12.09 -14.50
C ALA A 56 -1.84 -11.85 -14.25
N LYS A 57 -2.70 -12.40 -15.09
CA LYS A 57 -4.13 -12.20 -14.96
C LYS A 57 -4.83 -13.53 -14.80
N ASP A 58 -5.97 -13.49 -14.12
CA ASP A 58 -6.73 -14.72 -13.96
C ASP A 58 -7.49 -14.99 -15.27
N ARG A 59 -8.27 -16.07 -15.28
CA ARG A 59 -8.97 -16.46 -16.50
C ARG A 59 -10.02 -15.45 -16.94
N PHE A 60 -10.39 -14.55 -16.05
CA PHE A 60 -11.38 -13.53 -16.39
C PHE A 60 -10.74 -12.21 -16.79
N GLY A 61 -9.43 -12.18 -16.89
CA GLY A 61 -8.74 -10.95 -17.30
C GLY A 61 -8.47 -9.97 -16.19
N ASN A 62 -8.74 -10.34 -14.94
CA ASN A 62 -8.47 -9.44 -13.82
C ASN A 62 -7.05 -9.62 -13.33
N PRO A 63 -6.39 -8.53 -12.92
CA PRO A 63 -5.03 -8.66 -12.40
C PRO A 63 -5.01 -9.51 -11.15
N LEU A 64 -3.95 -10.30 -10.99
CA LEU A 64 -3.81 -11.09 -9.80
C LEU A 64 -3.29 -10.23 -8.67
N VAL A 65 -3.77 -10.52 -7.47
CA VAL A 65 -3.31 -9.85 -6.28
C VAL A 65 -2.55 -10.87 -5.45
N ILE A 66 -1.32 -10.57 -5.11
CA ILE A 66 -0.50 -11.48 -4.32
C ILE A 66 -0.15 -10.83 -3.00
N LYS A 67 0.12 -11.66 -2.00
CA LYS A 67 0.55 -11.20 -0.71
C LYS A 67 2.00 -11.58 -0.55
N ALA A 68 2.84 -10.62 -0.21
CA ALA A 68 4.27 -10.85 -0.04
C ALA A 68 4.68 -10.40 1.36
N ASN A 69 5.56 -11.14 2.00
CA ASN A 69 6.03 -10.81 3.34
C ASN A 69 7.40 -10.18 3.29
N GLY A 70 7.61 -9.19 4.13
CA GLY A 70 8.89 -8.51 4.22
C GLY A 70 8.74 -7.16 4.88
N PRO A 71 9.83 -6.42 5.04
CA PRO A 71 9.76 -5.09 5.67
C PRO A 71 8.99 -4.11 4.79
N VAL A 72 8.12 -3.35 5.44
CA VAL A 72 7.25 -2.39 4.76
C VAL A 72 7.54 -1.01 5.34
N GLU A 73 7.80 -0.04 4.47
CA GLU A 73 8.05 1.32 4.89
C GLU A 73 7.12 2.27 4.16
N PRO A 74 5.98 2.59 4.74
CA PRO A 74 5.09 3.58 4.13
C PRO A 74 5.57 4.99 4.44
N TYR A 75 5.32 5.91 3.53
CA TYR A 75 5.69 7.30 3.74
C TYR A 75 4.80 8.18 2.87
N PHE A 76 4.77 9.48 3.17
CA PHE A 76 4.03 10.41 2.34
C PHE A 76 4.97 11.01 1.31
N ARG A 77 4.66 10.79 0.03
CA ARG A 77 5.49 11.34 -1.02
C ARG A 77 5.42 12.85 -1.04
N ASN A 78 4.22 13.38 -0.80
CA ASN A 78 4.02 14.81 -0.82
C ASN A 78 4.23 15.35 0.57
N LYS A 79 5.46 15.47 0.98
CA LYS A 79 5.75 15.93 2.22
C LYS A 79 5.74 17.40 2.32
N LYS A 80 4.92 18.08 1.70
CA LYS A 80 4.91 19.38 1.65
C LYS A 80 4.61 19.99 2.90
N GLU A 81 5.18 20.80 3.35
CA GLU A 81 4.87 21.31 4.41
C GLU A 81 4.59 22.53 4.22
N ASP A 82 4.00 23.03 4.46
CA ASP A 82 3.69 24.14 4.21
C ASP A 82 3.51 24.88 4.97
#